data_2e591d0b16e207be3dec9303e1e9f034
#
_entry.id   2e591d0b16e207be3dec9303e1e9f034
#
_cell.length_a   1.000
_cell.length_b   1.000
_cell.length_c   1.000
_cell.angle_alpha   90.00
_cell.angle_beta   90.00
_cell.angle_gamma   90.00
#
_symmetry.space_group_name_H-M   'P 1'
#
loop_
_entity.id
_entity.type
_entity.pdbx_description
1 polymer ?
#
loop_
_entity_poly.entity_id
_entity_poly.type
_entity_poly.pdbx_seq_one_letter_code
_entity_poly.pdbx_strand_id
1 'polypeptide(L)'
;MDLIRRSFIATAAAAAITLATPSAHAADRFITVSSTTSTEQSGLFKHLLPIFQAKTGIAVRVVALGTGQALDMARRGDADVVFVHDKVAEEKFIAEGYGVKRQEVMYNDFILVGPKSDPAKVAGGKDITEALQAIQAAQAPFVSRGDKSGTHAAELRLWKAAGVDLDASKGAWYRDTGSGMGPALNTAASMNAYILADRGTWLSFKNRADLTISVEGDKRLFNQYGVILVNPDRHPHVKKADGQAFIDWVVSADGQKAIADYKIDGQQLFFPNAAK
;
A
#
# COMPACT_ATOMS: atom_id res chain seq x y z
N MET A 1 17.57 94.39 -34.54
CA MET A 1 16.71 93.81 -35.56
C MET A 1 17.27 92.48 -35.83
N ASP A 2 16.73 91.44 -35.22
CA ASP A 2 16.64 90.09 -35.73
C ASP A 2 16.11 89.19 -34.64
N LEU A 3 14.98 88.59 -34.92
CA LEU A 3 14.25 87.68 -34.05
C LEU A 3 14.82 86.33 -34.20
N ILE A 4 15.37 85.78 -33.10
CA ILE A 4 15.77 84.34 -33.01
C ILE A 4 14.58 83.53 -32.50
N ARG A 5 13.99 82.76 -33.43
CA ARG A 5 12.98 81.69 -33.09
C ARG A 5 13.67 80.53 -32.33
N ARG A 6 13.28 80.32 -31.10
CA ARG A 6 13.63 79.08 -30.36
C ARG A 6 12.51 78.07 -30.54
N SER A 7 12.82 76.99 -31.28
CA SER A 7 11.99 75.78 -31.39
C SER A 7 12.22 74.93 -30.17
N PHE A 8 11.15 74.69 -29.39
CA PHE A 8 11.17 73.68 -28.33
C PHE A 8 10.77 72.30 -28.94
N ILE A 9 11.70 71.36 -28.95
CA ILE A 9 11.40 69.97 -29.28
C ILE A 9 11.01 69.29 -27.95
N ALA A 10 9.72 68.97 -27.80
CA ALA A 10 9.22 68.18 -26.69
C ALA A 10 9.41 66.70 -27.01
N THR A 11 10.36 66.04 -26.36
CA THR A 11 10.59 64.59 -26.43
C THR A 11 9.62 63.89 -25.45
N ALA A 12 8.59 63.26 -25.98
CA ALA A 12 7.69 62.41 -25.19
C ALA A 12 8.36 61.05 -24.93
N ALA A 13 8.81 60.83 -23.70
CA ALA A 13 9.26 59.54 -23.25
C ALA A 13 8.06 58.64 -22.91
N ALA A 14 7.72 57.68 -23.74
CA ALA A 14 6.73 56.65 -23.44
C ALA A 14 7.32 55.65 -22.48
N ALA A 15 6.95 55.71 -21.22
CA ALA A 15 7.27 54.71 -20.22
C ALA A 15 6.41 53.45 -20.46
N ALA A 16 6.99 52.40 -21.01
CA ALA A 16 6.35 51.08 -21.07
C ALA A 16 6.30 50.47 -19.69
N ILE A 17 5.16 50.52 -19.03
CA ILE A 17 4.88 49.78 -17.80
C ILE A 17 4.65 48.34 -18.19
N THR A 18 5.68 47.49 -18.06
CA THR A 18 5.54 46.03 -18.10
C THR A 18 4.80 45.59 -16.84
N LEU A 19 3.50 45.31 -16.97
CA LEU A 19 2.72 44.61 -15.97
C LEU A 19 3.27 43.21 -15.85
N ALA A 20 4.16 43.00 -14.88
CA ALA A 20 4.54 41.67 -14.43
C ALA A 20 3.30 41.02 -13.80
N THR A 21 2.59 40.17 -14.56
CA THR A 21 1.56 39.31 -14.00
C THR A 21 2.23 38.41 -12.94
N PRO A 22 1.79 38.48 -11.68
CA PRO A 22 2.28 37.51 -10.70
C PRO A 22 1.91 36.10 -11.23
N SER A 23 2.94 35.27 -11.50
CA SER A 23 2.72 33.85 -11.69
C SER A 23 2.09 33.34 -10.39
N ALA A 24 0.76 33.20 -10.40
CA ALA A 24 0.10 32.46 -9.34
C ALA A 24 0.77 31.09 -9.28
N HIS A 25 1.59 30.84 -8.27
CA HIS A 25 2.01 29.49 -7.94
C HIS A 25 0.70 28.73 -7.74
N ALA A 26 0.36 27.89 -8.68
CA ALA A 26 -0.73 26.95 -8.50
C ALA A 26 -0.41 26.21 -7.19
N ALA A 27 -1.26 26.37 -6.20
CA ALA A 27 -1.11 25.65 -4.94
C ALA A 27 -0.87 24.16 -5.31
N ASP A 28 0.19 23.55 -4.77
CA ASP A 28 0.55 22.19 -5.10
C ASP A 28 -0.67 21.28 -4.94
N ARG A 29 -1.24 20.85 -6.08
CA ARG A 29 -2.38 19.92 -6.07
C ARG A 29 -1.93 18.61 -5.48
N PHE A 30 -2.56 18.19 -4.40
CA PHE A 30 -2.24 16.93 -3.79
C PHE A 30 -3.47 16.24 -3.23
N ILE A 31 -3.38 14.92 -3.12
CA ILE A 31 -4.33 14.08 -2.37
C ILE A 31 -3.59 13.35 -1.25
N THR A 32 -4.34 12.95 -0.23
CA THR A 32 -3.87 12.07 0.84
C THR A 32 -4.41 10.67 0.60
N VAL A 33 -3.51 9.68 0.52
CA VAL A 33 -3.86 8.26 0.37
C VAL A 33 -3.51 7.54 1.66
N SER A 34 -4.50 7.00 2.35
CA SER A 34 -4.25 6.08 3.47
C SER A 34 -3.98 4.68 2.93
N SER A 35 -2.86 4.10 3.35
CA SER A 35 -2.42 2.78 2.87
C SER A 35 -1.73 1.98 3.97
N THR A 36 -1.13 0.86 3.60
CA THR A 36 -0.48 -0.02 4.58
C THR A 36 1.04 0.14 4.59
N THR A 37 1.65 -0.10 5.76
CA THR A 37 3.10 -0.10 5.92
C THR A 37 3.76 -1.14 5.02
N SER A 38 3.13 -2.29 4.78
CA SER A 38 3.65 -3.32 3.88
C SER A 38 3.65 -2.85 2.42
N THR A 39 2.60 -2.13 1.97
CA THR A 39 2.57 -1.55 0.62
C THR A 39 3.65 -0.49 0.44
N GLU A 40 3.84 0.39 1.42
CA GLU A 40 4.91 1.40 1.38
C GLU A 40 6.30 0.75 1.37
N GLN A 41 6.53 -0.22 2.26
CA GLN A 41 7.82 -0.92 2.38
C GLN A 41 8.16 -1.79 1.17
N SER A 42 7.16 -2.23 0.39
CA SER A 42 7.41 -2.93 -0.87
C SER A 42 8.11 -2.07 -1.93
N GLY A 43 8.07 -0.74 -1.79
CA GLY A 43 8.65 0.21 -2.74
C GLY A 43 7.73 0.55 -3.92
N LEU A 44 6.54 -0.04 -4.00
CA LEU A 44 5.61 0.18 -5.12
C LEU A 44 5.26 1.66 -5.32
N PHE A 45 4.95 2.38 -4.24
CA PHE A 45 4.58 3.79 -4.34
C PHE A 45 5.73 4.67 -4.86
N LYS A 46 6.99 4.37 -4.52
CA LYS A 46 8.15 5.07 -5.09
C LYS A 46 8.24 4.92 -6.61
N HIS A 47 7.74 3.82 -7.15
CA HIS A 47 7.69 3.58 -8.59
C HIS A 47 6.45 4.25 -9.23
N LEU A 48 5.26 4.10 -8.66
CA LEU A 48 4.01 4.53 -9.27
C LEU A 48 3.76 6.04 -9.18
N LEU A 49 4.00 6.65 -8.01
CA LEU A 49 3.54 8.01 -7.75
C LEU A 49 4.23 9.08 -8.60
N PRO A 50 5.53 8.99 -8.94
CA PRO A 50 6.16 9.93 -9.87
C PRO A 50 5.55 9.87 -11.27
N ILE A 51 5.13 8.68 -11.73
CA ILE A 51 4.49 8.50 -13.06
C ILE A 51 3.12 9.20 -13.08
N PHE A 52 2.32 8.99 -12.04
CA PHE A 52 1.03 9.66 -11.88
C PHE A 52 1.16 11.18 -11.82
N GLN A 53 2.07 11.67 -10.97
CA GLN A 53 2.30 13.10 -10.80
C GLN A 53 2.78 13.78 -12.08
N ALA A 54 3.70 13.15 -12.83
CA ALA A 54 4.16 13.68 -14.11
C ALA A 54 3.03 13.80 -15.14
N LYS A 55 2.06 12.86 -15.11
CA LYS A 55 0.92 12.85 -16.03
C LYS A 55 -0.19 13.83 -15.66
N THR A 56 -0.42 14.07 -14.37
CA THR A 56 -1.61 14.78 -13.87
C THR A 56 -1.32 16.09 -13.14
N GLY A 57 -0.09 16.30 -12.72
CA GLY A 57 0.29 17.42 -11.83
C GLY A 57 -0.22 17.25 -10.38
N ILE A 58 -0.82 16.11 -10.04
CA ILE A 58 -1.36 15.83 -8.69
C ILE A 58 -0.31 15.06 -7.90
N ALA A 59 0.16 15.63 -6.79
CA ALA A 59 1.01 14.92 -5.85
C ALA A 59 0.19 13.97 -4.98
N VAL A 60 0.73 12.82 -4.64
CA VAL A 60 0.10 11.86 -3.72
C VAL A 60 0.92 11.77 -2.43
N ARG A 61 0.28 12.08 -1.32
CA ARG A 61 0.86 11.96 0.02
C ARG A 61 0.34 10.68 0.66
N VAL A 62 1.20 9.69 0.80
CA VAL A 62 0.84 8.40 1.41
C VAL A 62 1.01 8.48 2.92
N VAL A 63 -0.01 8.02 3.65
CA VAL A 63 0.06 7.77 5.10
C VAL A 63 -0.02 6.27 5.29
N ALA A 64 1.12 5.67 5.62
CA ALA A 64 1.27 4.22 5.74
C ALA A 64 1.03 3.76 7.20
N LEU A 65 0.00 2.95 7.40
CA LEU A 65 -0.50 2.50 8.71
C LEU A 65 -0.77 0.98 8.69
N GLY A 66 -1.30 0.42 9.76
CA GLY A 66 -1.99 -0.87 9.71
C GLY A 66 -3.33 -0.72 8.99
N THR A 67 -3.86 -1.78 8.35
CA THR A 67 -5.12 -1.71 7.57
C THR A 67 -6.28 -1.10 8.36
N GLY A 68 -6.48 -1.54 9.61
CA GLY A 68 -7.54 -0.99 10.46
C GLY A 68 -7.37 0.50 10.71
N GLN A 69 -6.15 0.95 11.03
CA GLN A 69 -5.83 2.35 11.25
C GLN A 69 -5.97 3.20 9.98
N ALA A 70 -5.61 2.65 8.80
CA ALA A 70 -5.79 3.32 7.51
C ALA A 70 -7.27 3.54 7.20
N LEU A 71 -8.11 2.53 7.44
CA LEU A 71 -9.55 2.64 7.31
C LEU A 71 -10.16 3.60 8.34
N ASP A 72 -9.67 3.61 9.58
CA ASP A 72 -10.13 4.53 10.63
C ASP A 72 -9.75 5.98 10.31
N MET A 73 -8.57 6.23 9.75
CA MET A 73 -8.16 7.53 9.22
C MET A 73 -9.15 8.00 8.16
N ALA A 74 -9.49 7.15 7.21
CA ALA A 74 -10.45 7.44 6.14
C ALA A 74 -11.89 7.64 6.67
N ARG A 75 -12.31 6.89 7.73
CA ARG A 75 -13.61 7.09 8.39
C ARG A 75 -13.77 8.50 8.98
N ARG A 76 -12.69 9.09 9.46
CA ARG A 76 -12.68 10.47 9.95
C ARG A 76 -12.61 11.53 8.85
N GLY A 77 -12.39 11.12 7.59
CA GLY A 77 -12.20 12.03 6.48
C GLY A 77 -10.76 12.58 6.35
N ASP A 78 -9.80 12.03 7.08
CA ASP A 78 -8.40 12.48 7.07
C ASP A 78 -7.63 12.00 5.82
N ALA A 79 -8.27 11.25 4.93
CA ALA A 79 -7.74 10.81 3.64
C ALA A 79 -8.76 11.05 2.52
N ASP A 80 -8.25 11.20 1.29
CA ASP A 80 -9.07 11.32 0.08
C ASP A 80 -9.35 9.95 -0.54
N VAL A 81 -8.38 9.04 -0.44
CA VAL A 81 -8.41 7.70 -1.03
C VAL A 81 -7.84 6.68 -0.04
N VAL A 82 -8.44 5.49 -0.02
CA VAL A 82 -7.92 4.29 0.65
C VAL A 82 -7.29 3.37 -0.39
N PHE A 83 -6.10 2.86 -0.12
CA PHE A 83 -5.41 1.88 -0.96
C PHE A 83 -4.85 0.77 -0.06
N VAL A 84 -5.60 -0.29 0.14
CA VAL A 84 -5.30 -1.37 1.09
C VAL A 84 -5.60 -2.75 0.50
N HIS A 85 -5.47 -3.83 1.28
CA HIS A 85 -5.58 -5.20 0.81
C HIS A 85 -6.26 -6.14 1.82
N ASP A 86 -7.36 -5.70 2.40
CA ASP A 86 -8.27 -6.55 3.19
C ASP A 86 -9.69 -6.37 2.67
N LYS A 87 -10.07 -7.19 1.69
CA LYS A 87 -11.37 -7.11 1.00
C LYS A 87 -12.55 -7.07 1.99
N VAL A 88 -12.52 -7.89 3.04
CA VAL A 88 -13.61 -7.94 4.02
C VAL A 88 -13.76 -6.62 4.78
N ALA A 89 -12.64 -6.05 5.24
CA ALA A 89 -12.64 -4.77 5.94
C ALA A 89 -13.01 -3.61 4.99
N GLU A 90 -12.57 -3.67 3.74
CA GLU A 90 -12.89 -2.70 2.68
C GLU A 90 -14.38 -2.70 2.31
N GLU A 91 -14.97 -3.88 2.13
CA GLU A 91 -16.40 -4.03 1.85
C GLU A 91 -17.26 -3.54 3.03
N LYS A 92 -16.84 -3.81 4.27
CA LYS A 92 -17.49 -3.27 5.47
C LYS A 92 -17.42 -1.74 5.51
N PHE A 93 -16.26 -1.15 5.19
CA PHE A 93 -16.08 0.31 5.13
C PHE A 93 -17.06 0.97 4.15
N ILE A 94 -17.30 0.34 2.99
CA ILE A 94 -18.28 0.81 2.00
C ILE A 94 -19.70 0.62 2.50
N ALA A 95 -20.04 -0.55 3.05
CA ALA A 95 -21.39 -0.84 3.57
C ALA A 95 -21.80 0.12 4.70
N GLU A 96 -20.83 0.62 5.47
CA GLU A 96 -21.02 1.65 6.49
C GLU A 96 -21.13 3.07 5.91
N GLY A 97 -21.01 3.25 4.59
CA GLY A 97 -21.18 4.53 3.88
C GLY A 97 -19.97 5.44 3.92
N TYR A 98 -18.78 4.97 4.31
CA TYR A 98 -17.56 5.77 4.37
C TYR A 98 -16.78 5.81 3.04
N GLY A 99 -16.98 4.83 2.18
CA GLY A 99 -16.40 4.75 0.84
C GLY A 99 -17.47 4.71 -0.24
N VAL A 100 -17.13 5.18 -1.45
CA VAL A 100 -18.07 5.20 -2.58
C VAL A 100 -18.16 3.84 -3.25
N LYS A 101 -17.01 3.33 -3.73
CA LYS A 101 -16.92 2.06 -4.46
C LYS A 101 -15.53 1.49 -4.33
N ARG A 102 -15.45 0.17 -4.10
CA ARG A 102 -14.21 -0.59 -4.18
C ARG A 102 -13.89 -0.92 -5.64
N GLN A 103 -12.66 -0.67 -6.06
CA GLN A 103 -12.14 -1.18 -7.33
C GLN A 103 -10.94 -2.09 -7.06
N GLU A 104 -10.87 -3.21 -7.75
CA GLU A 104 -9.69 -4.08 -7.71
C GLU A 104 -8.58 -3.44 -8.52
N VAL A 105 -7.35 -3.52 -8.02
CA VAL A 105 -6.19 -2.88 -8.64
C VAL A 105 -5.18 -3.91 -9.11
N MET A 106 -4.78 -4.77 -8.18
CA MET A 106 -3.73 -5.76 -8.36
C MET A 106 -3.81 -6.79 -7.24
N TYR A 107 -3.09 -7.88 -7.39
CA TYR A 107 -2.84 -8.80 -6.29
C TYR A 107 -1.35 -9.09 -6.15
N ASN A 108 -0.92 -9.43 -4.96
CA ASN A 108 0.25 -10.23 -4.68
C ASN A 108 -0.18 -11.45 -3.89
N ASP A 109 0.74 -12.22 -3.38
CA ASP A 109 0.42 -13.33 -2.50
C ASP A 109 1.11 -13.18 -1.14
N PHE A 110 0.52 -13.83 -0.16
CA PHE A 110 1.22 -14.22 1.04
C PHE A 110 2.01 -15.50 0.78
N ILE A 111 3.04 -15.67 1.56
CA ILE A 111 3.87 -16.87 1.59
C ILE A 111 4.09 -17.27 3.05
N LEU A 112 4.20 -18.56 3.30
CA LEU A 112 4.72 -19.04 4.55
C LEU A 112 6.24 -19.14 4.44
N VAL A 113 6.92 -18.34 5.23
CA VAL A 113 8.38 -18.37 5.37
C VAL A 113 8.72 -19.18 6.61
N GLY A 114 9.79 -19.94 6.57
CA GLY A 114 10.25 -20.75 7.71
C GLY A 114 11.72 -21.09 7.62
N PRO A 115 12.28 -21.72 8.68
CA PRO A 115 13.68 -22.09 8.71
C PRO A 115 13.98 -23.26 7.76
N LYS A 116 15.17 -23.28 7.18
CA LYS A 116 15.64 -24.39 6.33
C LYS A 116 15.66 -25.74 7.06
N SER A 117 15.77 -25.74 8.39
CA SER A 117 15.70 -26.96 9.22
C SER A 117 14.32 -27.62 9.22
N ASP A 118 13.29 -26.86 8.87
CA ASP A 118 11.90 -27.29 8.65
C ASP A 118 11.36 -28.26 9.73
N PRO A 119 11.32 -27.87 10.99
CA PRO A 119 10.92 -28.76 12.09
C PRO A 119 9.48 -29.29 11.95
N ALA A 120 8.61 -28.60 11.26
CA ALA A 120 7.23 -29.02 11.00
C ALA A 120 7.07 -29.80 9.69
N LYS A 121 8.14 -29.98 8.89
CA LYS A 121 8.15 -30.71 7.61
C LYS A 121 7.13 -30.20 6.59
N VAL A 122 7.09 -28.88 6.39
CA VAL A 122 6.13 -28.19 5.52
C VAL A 122 6.76 -27.59 4.25
N ALA A 123 8.09 -27.68 4.12
CA ALA A 123 8.82 -27.10 3.00
C ALA A 123 8.38 -27.71 1.65
N GLY A 124 8.10 -26.85 0.67
CA GLY A 124 7.61 -27.26 -0.65
C GLY A 124 6.11 -27.61 -0.71
N GLY A 125 5.40 -27.48 0.42
CA GLY A 125 3.95 -27.70 0.51
C GLY A 125 3.15 -26.74 -0.38
N LYS A 126 1.93 -27.17 -0.76
CA LYS A 126 1.00 -26.40 -1.58
C LYS A 126 -0.35 -26.15 -0.88
N ASP A 127 -0.51 -26.63 0.34
CA ASP A 127 -1.68 -26.41 1.19
C ASP A 127 -1.25 -25.68 2.46
N ILE A 128 -1.69 -24.41 2.59
CA ILE A 128 -1.34 -23.59 3.74
C ILE A 128 -2.00 -24.09 5.03
N THR A 129 -3.21 -24.67 4.94
CA THR A 129 -3.92 -25.15 6.14
C THR A 129 -3.27 -26.41 6.71
N GLU A 130 -2.84 -27.34 5.87
CA GLU A 130 -2.06 -28.51 6.30
C GLU A 130 -0.73 -28.08 6.94
N ALA A 131 -0.05 -27.09 6.33
CA ALA A 131 1.19 -26.59 6.88
C ALA A 131 0.99 -25.93 8.27
N LEU A 132 -0.06 -25.14 8.45
CA LEU A 132 -0.35 -24.54 9.73
C LEU A 132 -0.71 -25.58 10.80
N GLN A 133 -1.48 -26.61 10.44
CA GLN A 133 -1.75 -27.75 11.33
C GLN A 133 -0.49 -28.47 11.76
N ALA A 134 0.43 -28.73 10.82
CA ALA A 134 1.70 -29.37 11.10
C ALA A 134 2.59 -28.52 12.03
N ILE A 135 2.63 -27.20 11.82
CA ILE A 135 3.37 -26.26 12.69
C ILE A 135 2.80 -26.30 14.11
N GLN A 136 1.49 -26.24 14.26
CA GLN A 136 0.82 -26.32 15.56
C GLN A 136 1.06 -27.68 16.24
N ALA A 137 0.91 -28.77 15.51
CA ALA A 137 1.13 -30.14 16.06
C ALA A 137 2.59 -30.35 16.50
N ALA A 138 3.55 -29.81 15.76
CA ALA A 138 4.97 -29.88 16.11
C ALA A 138 5.37 -28.88 17.21
N GLN A 139 4.47 -27.95 17.60
CA GLN A 139 4.77 -26.80 18.48
C GLN A 139 6.00 -26.02 17.99
N ALA A 140 6.17 -25.96 16.65
CA ALA A 140 7.29 -25.30 16.02
C ALA A 140 7.16 -23.79 16.14
N PRO A 141 8.23 -23.03 16.42
CA PRO A 141 8.13 -21.58 16.62
C PRO A 141 7.44 -20.88 15.43
N PHE A 142 6.45 -20.09 15.74
CA PHE A 142 5.71 -19.26 14.78
C PHE A 142 5.66 -17.82 15.29
N VAL A 143 5.96 -16.88 14.42
CA VAL A 143 5.91 -15.44 14.68
C VAL A 143 4.73 -14.83 13.95
N SER A 144 3.87 -14.16 14.70
CA SER A 144 2.77 -13.34 14.18
C SER A 144 3.11 -11.85 14.26
N ARG A 145 2.59 -11.08 13.32
CA ARG A 145 2.66 -9.62 13.43
C ARG A 145 1.91 -9.11 14.67
N GLY A 146 0.76 -9.67 15.00
CA GLY A 146 -0.02 -9.27 16.18
C GLY A 146 -0.50 -7.82 16.20
N ASP A 147 -0.41 -7.08 15.09
CA ASP A 147 -0.55 -5.61 14.97
C ASP A 147 -1.87 -5.16 14.33
N LYS A 148 -2.82 -6.06 14.17
CA LYS A 148 -4.13 -5.82 13.53
C LYS A 148 -4.02 -5.35 12.06
N SER A 149 -2.89 -5.62 11.39
CA SER A 149 -2.70 -5.36 9.96
C SER A 149 -3.49 -6.32 9.09
N GLY A 150 -3.55 -6.05 7.77
CA GLY A 150 -4.14 -6.97 6.79
C GLY A 150 -3.43 -8.33 6.76
N THR A 151 -2.11 -8.38 6.93
CA THR A 151 -1.36 -9.64 7.05
C THR A 151 -1.76 -10.40 8.30
N HIS A 152 -1.87 -9.73 9.45
CA HIS A 152 -2.34 -10.37 10.70
C HIS A 152 -3.77 -10.88 10.56
N ALA A 153 -4.68 -10.08 9.97
CA ALA A 153 -6.06 -10.52 9.73
C ALA A 153 -6.12 -11.74 8.77
N ALA A 154 -5.28 -11.76 7.73
CA ALA A 154 -5.16 -12.91 6.82
C ALA A 154 -4.64 -14.15 7.56
N GLU A 155 -3.60 -14.01 8.37
CA GLU A 155 -3.05 -15.07 9.19
C GLU A 155 -4.11 -15.71 10.09
N LEU A 156 -4.87 -14.90 10.84
CA LEU A 156 -5.93 -15.40 11.72
C LEU A 156 -7.03 -16.14 10.95
N ARG A 157 -7.39 -15.67 9.73
CA ARG A 157 -8.32 -16.40 8.86
C ARG A 157 -7.77 -17.76 8.41
N LEU A 158 -6.47 -17.83 8.12
CA LEU A 158 -5.82 -19.08 7.72
C LEU A 158 -5.74 -20.08 8.88
N TRP A 159 -5.41 -19.65 10.09
CA TRP A 159 -5.45 -20.48 11.30
C TRP A 159 -6.86 -21.04 11.54
N LYS A 160 -7.88 -20.17 11.43
CA LYS A 160 -9.28 -20.61 11.53
C LYS A 160 -9.66 -21.62 10.44
N ALA A 161 -9.24 -21.39 9.18
CA ALA A 161 -9.46 -22.33 8.08
C ALA A 161 -8.73 -23.67 8.26
N ALA A 162 -7.58 -23.65 8.96
CA ALA A 162 -6.87 -24.85 9.38
C ALA A 162 -7.54 -25.60 10.55
N GLY A 163 -8.63 -25.06 11.11
CA GLY A 163 -9.30 -25.65 12.27
C GLY A 163 -8.52 -25.49 13.59
N VAL A 164 -7.54 -24.59 13.62
CA VAL A 164 -6.73 -24.32 14.82
C VAL A 164 -7.35 -23.16 15.58
N ASP A 165 -7.79 -23.44 16.81
CA ASP A 165 -8.21 -22.44 17.77
C ASP A 165 -6.97 -21.88 18.49
N LEU A 166 -6.54 -20.68 18.06
CA LEU A 166 -5.36 -20.03 18.64
C LEU A 166 -5.59 -19.65 20.10
N ASP A 167 -6.80 -19.26 20.52
CA ASP A 167 -7.07 -18.86 21.89
C ASP A 167 -6.91 -20.03 22.86
N ALA A 168 -7.26 -21.23 22.39
CA ALA A 168 -7.10 -22.47 23.16
C ALA A 168 -5.69 -23.08 23.04
N SER A 169 -4.99 -22.88 21.90
CA SER A 169 -3.75 -23.59 21.56
C SER A 169 -2.48 -22.74 21.62
N LYS A 170 -2.60 -21.41 21.77
CA LYS A 170 -1.43 -20.54 21.94
C LYS A 170 -0.58 -20.99 23.12
N GLY A 171 0.71 -21.07 22.88
CA GLY A 171 1.72 -21.44 23.87
C GLY A 171 3.05 -20.76 23.55
N ALA A 172 4.14 -21.31 24.07
CA ALA A 172 5.48 -20.77 23.82
C ALA A 172 5.90 -20.78 22.34
N TRP A 173 5.23 -21.59 21.51
CA TRP A 173 5.49 -21.71 20.09
C TRP A 173 4.96 -20.54 19.24
N TYR A 174 3.93 -19.81 19.72
CA TYR A 174 3.30 -18.71 18.98
C TYR A 174 3.63 -17.37 19.63
N ARG A 175 4.24 -16.45 18.86
CA ARG A 175 4.72 -15.17 19.35
C ARG A 175 4.10 -13.99 18.58
N ASP A 176 3.24 -13.23 19.22
CA ASP A 176 2.79 -11.93 18.74
C ASP A 176 3.90 -10.89 18.95
N THR A 177 4.28 -10.17 17.88
CA THR A 177 5.31 -9.11 17.97
C THR A 177 4.73 -7.71 18.16
N GLY A 178 3.46 -7.49 17.81
CA GLY A 178 2.85 -6.17 17.82
C GLY A 178 3.49 -5.20 16.82
N SER A 179 4.15 -5.71 15.76
CA SER A 179 5.02 -4.89 14.90
C SER A 179 4.76 -5.09 13.41
N GLY A 180 5.29 -4.17 12.58
CA GLY A 180 5.21 -4.25 11.12
C GLY A 180 5.99 -5.45 10.55
N MET A 181 5.81 -5.73 9.24
CA MET A 181 6.34 -6.94 8.60
C MET A 181 7.86 -7.07 8.70
N GLY A 182 8.62 -5.98 8.49
CA GLY A 182 10.09 -6.01 8.57
C GLY A 182 10.62 -6.41 9.95
N PRO A 183 10.22 -5.74 11.04
CA PRO A 183 10.55 -6.14 12.41
C PRO A 183 10.09 -7.57 12.76
N ALA A 184 8.90 -7.99 12.33
CA ALA A 184 8.41 -9.34 12.55
C ALA A 184 9.27 -10.39 11.84
N LEU A 185 9.72 -10.12 10.60
CA LEU A 185 10.68 -10.96 9.87
C LEU A 185 12.04 -11.04 10.57
N ASN A 186 12.55 -9.95 11.14
CA ASN A 186 13.78 -9.97 11.96
C ASN A 186 13.61 -10.87 13.18
N THR A 187 12.47 -10.82 13.85
CA THR A 187 12.15 -11.69 14.97
C THR A 187 12.11 -13.15 14.53
N ALA A 188 11.42 -13.46 13.42
CA ALA A 188 11.36 -14.81 12.87
C ALA A 188 12.76 -15.34 12.48
N ALA A 189 13.59 -14.49 11.88
CA ALA A 189 14.97 -14.86 11.53
C ALA A 189 15.82 -15.18 12.77
N SER A 190 15.70 -14.40 13.84
CA SER A 190 16.45 -14.62 15.08
C SER A 190 15.99 -15.88 15.85
N MET A 191 14.72 -16.24 15.72
CA MET A 191 14.11 -17.39 16.40
C MET A 191 14.11 -18.67 15.57
N ASN A 192 14.56 -18.64 14.32
CA ASN A 192 14.34 -19.72 13.35
C ASN A 192 12.87 -20.17 13.31
N ALA A 193 11.96 -19.20 13.20
CA ALA A 193 10.52 -19.41 13.30
C ALA A 193 9.84 -19.34 11.94
N TYR A 194 8.67 -19.97 11.84
CA TYR A 194 7.74 -19.74 10.72
C TYR A 194 7.05 -18.39 10.86
N ILE A 195 6.67 -17.80 9.75
CA ILE A 195 5.94 -16.51 9.68
C ILE A 195 5.16 -16.41 8.38
N LEU A 196 3.94 -15.89 8.44
CA LEU A 196 3.22 -15.46 7.25
C LEU A 196 3.74 -14.08 6.82
N ALA A 197 4.17 -13.95 5.57
CA ALA A 197 4.67 -12.69 5.03
C ALA A 197 4.02 -12.38 3.68
N ASP A 198 3.87 -11.10 3.34
CA ASP A 198 3.63 -10.73 1.95
C ASP A 198 4.93 -10.91 1.14
N ARG A 199 4.79 -11.41 -0.09
CA ARG A 199 5.94 -11.70 -0.96
C ARG A 199 6.76 -10.45 -1.25
N GLY A 200 6.12 -9.29 -1.39
CA GLY A 200 6.81 -8.03 -1.69
C GLY A 200 7.80 -7.65 -0.61
N THR A 201 7.36 -7.65 0.66
CA THR A 201 8.25 -7.37 1.78
C THR A 201 9.34 -8.45 1.91
N TRP A 202 8.99 -9.74 1.75
CA TRP A 202 9.96 -10.82 1.78
C TRP A 202 11.07 -10.66 0.74
N LEU A 203 10.74 -10.31 -0.50
CA LEU A 203 11.75 -10.13 -1.57
C LEU A 203 12.66 -8.94 -1.30
N SER A 204 12.14 -7.88 -0.69
CA SER A 204 12.93 -6.71 -0.28
C SER A 204 13.74 -6.94 0.99
N PHE A 205 13.37 -7.95 1.79
CA PHE A 205 13.99 -8.23 3.08
C PHE A 205 15.35 -8.92 2.89
N LYS A 206 16.41 -8.32 3.42
CA LYS A 206 17.79 -8.81 3.23
C LYS A 206 18.33 -9.65 4.39
N ASN A 207 17.82 -9.43 5.61
CA ASN A 207 18.31 -10.12 6.83
C ASN A 207 17.62 -11.49 7.03
N ARG A 208 17.66 -12.34 6.01
CA ARG A 208 16.89 -13.61 5.97
C ARG A 208 17.46 -14.71 6.88
N ALA A 209 18.73 -14.62 7.27
CA ALA A 209 19.43 -15.70 7.96
C ALA A 209 19.17 -17.07 7.29
N ASP A 210 18.67 -18.06 8.02
CA ASP A 210 18.31 -19.38 7.49
C ASP A 210 16.85 -19.51 7.04
N LEU A 211 16.12 -18.41 6.95
CA LEU A 211 14.74 -18.43 6.47
C LEU A 211 14.65 -18.60 4.95
N THR A 212 13.64 -19.35 4.53
CA THR A 212 13.30 -19.60 3.13
C THR A 212 11.77 -19.68 2.96
N ILE A 213 11.27 -19.66 1.73
CA ILE A 213 9.86 -19.90 1.46
C ILE A 213 9.57 -21.38 1.70
N SER A 214 8.64 -21.68 2.60
CA SER A 214 8.20 -23.04 2.93
C SER A 214 6.93 -23.43 2.17
N VAL A 215 5.93 -22.52 2.07
CA VAL A 215 4.68 -22.77 1.33
C VAL A 215 4.32 -21.56 0.50
N GLU A 216 3.93 -21.79 -0.75
CA GLU A 216 3.45 -20.79 -1.70
C GLU A 216 2.49 -21.38 -2.72
N GLY A 217 1.74 -20.51 -3.41
CA GLY A 217 0.88 -20.88 -4.53
C GLY A 217 -0.49 -21.44 -4.14
N ASP A 218 -0.84 -21.47 -2.86
CA ASP A 218 -2.20 -21.76 -2.41
C ASP A 218 -3.14 -20.58 -2.71
N LYS A 219 -4.33 -20.87 -3.24
CA LYS A 219 -5.33 -19.84 -3.56
C LYS A 219 -5.77 -19.00 -2.35
N ARG A 220 -5.71 -19.57 -1.15
CA ARG A 220 -6.01 -18.89 0.13
C ARG A 220 -4.97 -17.84 0.51
N LEU A 221 -3.81 -17.87 -0.13
CA LEU A 221 -2.72 -16.91 0.05
C LEU A 221 -2.84 -15.69 -0.86
N PHE A 222 -3.83 -15.61 -1.75
CA PHE A 222 -4.02 -14.41 -2.57
C PHE A 222 -4.36 -13.19 -1.74
N ASN A 223 -3.65 -12.12 -2.03
CA ASN A 223 -3.74 -10.84 -1.36
C ASN A 223 -4.17 -9.76 -2.37
N GLN A 224 -5.49 -9.55 -2.45
CA GLN A 224 -6.11 -8.64 -3.40
C GLN A 224 -6.13 -7.22 -2.87
N TYR A 225 -5.54 -6.30 -3.60
CA TYR A 225 -5.54 -4.86 -3.33
C TYR A 225 -6.78 -4.19 -3.89
N GLY A 226 -7.35 -3.32 -3.08
CA GLY A 226 -8.46 -2.45 -3.46
C GLY A 226 -8.11 -0.98 -3.31
N VAL A 227 -8.78 -0.16 -4.13
CA VAL A 227 -8.74 1.30 -4.03
C VAL A 227 -10.16 1.84 -3.90
N ILE A 228 -10.36 2.82 -3.01
CA ILE A 228 -11.68 3.34 -2.63
C ILE A 228 -11.59 4.85 -2.47
N LEU A 229 -12.47 5.60 -3.13
CA LEU A 229 -12.68 7.01 -2.84
C LEU A 229 -13.40 7.15 -1.50
N VAL A 230 -12.88 7.95 -0.59
CA VAL A 230 -13.58 8.32 0.64
C VAL A 230 -14.83 9.11 0.26
N ASN A 231 -15.94 8.84 0.94
CA ASN A 231 -17.25 9.35 0.54
C ASN A 231 -17.34 10.87 0.76
N PRO A 232 -17.40 11.68 -0.33
CA PRO A 232 -17.47 13.14 -0.24
C PRO A 232 -18.81 13.66 0.30
N ASP A 233 -19.88 12.87 0.23
CA ASP A 233 -21.16 13.27 0.82
C ASP A 233 -21.12 13.26 2.35
N ARG A 234 -20.23 12.44 2.90
CA ARG A 234 -19.97 12.35 4.32
C ARG A 234 -18.87 13.29 4.80
N HIS A 235 -17.90 13.53 3.92
CA HIS A 235 -16.73 14.37 4.15
C HIS A 235 -16.53 15.39 3.01
N PRO A 236 -17.24 16.55 3.03
CA PRO A 236 -17.23 17.51 1.92
C PRO A 236 -15.86 18.10 1.57
N HIS A 237 -14.86 17.98 2.45
CA HIS A 237 -13.49 18.44 2.22
C HIS A 237 -12.63 17.43 1.45
N VAL A 238 -13.11 16.19 1.24
CA VAL A 238 -12.44 15.19 0.43
C VAL A 238 -12.28 15.72 -1.00
N LYS A 239 -11.08 15.60 -1.53
CA LYS A 239 -10.72 16.08 -2.87
C LYS A 239 -11.21 15.08 -3.93
N LYS A 240 -12.55 15.02 -4.08
CA LYS A 240 -13.25 14.04 -4.92
C LYS A 240 -12.66 13.92 -6.32
N ALA A 241 -12.46 15.05 -7.02
CA ALA A 241 -12.01 15.04 -8.41
C ALA A 241 -10.58 14.50 -8.54
N ASP A 242 -9.67 14.91 -7.65
CA ASP A 242 -8.28 14.49 -7.67
C ASP A 242 -8.11 13.05 -7.16
N GLY A 243 -8.87 12.65 -6.14
CA GLY A 243 -8.93 11.28 -5.66
C GLY A 243 -9.46 10.32 -6.72
N GLN A 244 -10.53 10.71 -7.43
CA GLN A 244 -11.06 9.91 -8.55
C GLN A 244 -10.06 9.82 -9.70
N ALA A 245 -9.36 10.90 -10.03
CA ALA A 245 -8.32 10.88 -11.07
C ALA A 245 -7.19 9.90 -10.74
N PHE A 246 -6.81 9.78 -9.46
CA PHE A 246 -5.85 8.77 -9.02
C PHE A 246 -6.39 7.34 -9.20
N ILE A 247 -7.64 7.11 -8.77
CA ILE A 247 -8.30 5.81 -8.91
C ILE A 247 -8.40 5.43 -10.38
N ASP A 248 -8.90 6.32 -11.23
CA ASP A 248 -9.07 6.08 -12.66
C ASP A 248 -7.73 5.77 -13.34
N TRP A 249 -6.67 6.47 -12.93
CA TRP A 249 -5.34 6.21 -13.47
C TRP A 249 -4.80 4.85 -13.04
N VAL A 250 -4.88 4.50 -11.75
CA VAL A 250 -4.27 3.26 -11.25
C VAL A 250 -4.95 2.01 -11.84
N VAL A 251 -6.25 2.11 -12.19
CA VAL A 251 -6.98 1.03 -12.86
C VAL A 251 -6.93 1.12 -14.39
N SER A 252 -6.40 2.21 -14.97
CA SER A 252 -6.24 2.36 -16.42
C SER A 252 -5.15 1.43 -16.99
N ALA A 253 -5.12 1.30 -18.31
CA ALA A 253 -4.07 0.55 -18.99
C ALA A 253 -2.65 1.04 -18.63
N ASP A 254 -2.45 2.36 -18.49
CA ASP A 254 -1.15 2.94 -18.14
C ASP A 254 -0.76 2.61 -16.69
N GLY A 255 -1.69 2.77 -15.73
CA GLY A 255 -1.45 2.42 -14.33
C GLY A 255 -1.23 0.93 -14.13
N GLN A 256 -2.01 0.09 -14.80
CA GLN A 256 -1.86 -1.36 -14.74
C GLN A 256 -0.52 -1.81 -15.37
N LYS A 257 -0.09 -1.16 -16.46
CA LYS A 257 1.24 -1.39 -17.03
C LYS A 257 2.34 -0.97 -16.05
N ALA A 258 2.22 0.19 -15.43
CA ALA A 258 3.20 0.65 -14.44
C ALA A 258 3.32 -0.32 -13.26
N ILE A 259 2.21 -0.90 -12.80
CA ILE A 259 2.23 -1.95 -11.76
C ILE A 259 2.97 -3.20 -12.26
N ALA A 260 2.68 -3.67 -13.48
CA ALA A 260 3.32 -4.86 -14.06
C ALA A 260 4.83 -4.67 -14.28
N ASP A 261 5.25 -3.45 -14.61
CA ASP A 261 6.66 -3.12 -14.84
C ASP A 261 7.47 -3.03 -13.52
N TYR A 262 6.79 -2.93 -12.36
CA TYR A 262 7.48 -2.90 -11.09
C TYR A 262 8.06 -4.27 -10.74
N LYS A 263 9.39 -4.33 -10.63
CA LYS A 263 10.14 -5.56 -10.33
C LYS A 263 11.19 -5.31 -9.26
N ILE A 264 11.42 -6.31 -8.41
CA ILE A 264 12.56 -6.35 -7.49
C ILE A 264 13.44 -7.54 -7.91
N ASP A 265 14.74 -7.30 -8.12
CA ASP A 265 15.70 -8.31 -8.56
C ASP A 265 15.20 -9.09 -9.82
N GLY A 266 14.51 -8.37 -10.74
CA GLY A 266 13.94 -8.93 -11.97
C GLY A 266 12.62 -9.68 -11.80
N GLN A 267 12.13 -9.85 -10.58
CA GLN A 267 10.88 -10.55 -10.29
C GLN A 267 9.69 -9.59 -10.17
N GLN A 268 8.59 -9.93 -10.82
CA GLN A 268 7.32 -9.20 -10.69
C GLN A 268 6.70 -9.49 -9.32
N LEU A 269 6.30 -8.43 -8.61
CA LEU A 269 5.74 -8.52 -7.27
C LEU A 269 4.24 -8.37 -7.23
N PHE A 270 3.70 -7.54 -8.08
CA PHE A 270 2.29 -7.22 -8.14
C PHE A 270 1.75 -7.56 -9.52
N PHE A 271 0.61 -8.23 -9.54
CA PHE A 271 -0.06 -8.68 -10.74
C PHE A 271 -1.32 -7.84 -10.96
N PRO A 272 -1.31 -6.93 -11.94
CA PRO A 272 -2.45 -6.08 -12.22
C PRO A 272 -3.67 -6.90 -12.64
N ASN A 273 -4.84 -6.58 -12.09
CA ASN A 273 -6.10 -7.28 -12.38
C ASN A 273 -7.32 -6.37 -12.24
N ALA A 274 -7.16 -5.06 -12.45
CA ALA A 274 -8.32 -4.18 -12.51
C ALA A 274 -9.27 -4.65 -13.60
N ALA A 275 -10.57 -4.70 -13.27
CA ALA A 275 -11.60 -5.02 -14.24
C ALA A 275 -11.61 -3.97 -15.37
N LYS A 276 -11.64 -4.43 -16.61
CA LYS A 276 -11.77 -3.58 -17.79
C LYS A 276 -13.20 -3.06 -17.93
#